data_738aa3bdc6eeb1f4250957834cdc5bf4
#
_entry.id   738aa3bdc6eeb1f4250957834cdc5bf4
#
_cell.length_a   1.000
_cell.length_b   1.000
_cell.length_c   1.000
_cell.angle_alpha   90.00
_cell.angle_beta   90.00
_cell.angle_gamma   90.00
#
_symmetry.space_group_name_H-M   'P 1'
#
loop_
_entity.id
_entity.type
_entity.pdbx_description
1 polymer ?
#
loop_
_entity_poly.entity_id
_entity_poly.type
_entity_poly.pdbx_seq_one_letter_code
_entity_poly.pdbx_strand_id
1 'polypeptide(L)'
;MKITPVKGTNDYLPAQAELRNYLQKKICETYEQAGFQRIATPIIEDIENLDKSEGGDNLNLIFKVMKRGEKLKKAIASQNPDNIADMGLRYDLTLPLSRYYANNRASLPQPFKVIQMDRVYRAERPQKGRLREFIQCDIDILGSDSSTCEIELIHTTAKALLNIGINNFKVKINDRRILREILLSVGFEEDQLDSVCISFDKLNKIKAEGVEAELTEKGFDKAVIAEFMKLLSNAPFTLDYVKEICKNSEYVDSLAYIIDTSNALADGKYVAEYDMTLVRGQGYYT
;
A
#
# COMPACT_ATOMS: atom_id res chain seq x y z
N MET A 1 10.98 29.18 24.38
CA MET A 1 10.51 28.75 23.05
C MET A 1 11.12 27.38 22.72
N LYS A 2 10.34 26.39 22.26
CA LYS A 2 10.89 25.11 21.84
C LYS A 2 11.50 25.28 20.44
N ILE A 3 12.79 24.96 20.28
CA ILE A 3 13.57 25.18 19.05
C ILE A 3 13.67 23.93 18.17
N THR A 4 13.08 22.82 18.59
CA THR A 4 13.07 21.55 17.84
C THR A 4 11.74 21.38 17.10
N PRO A 5 11.74 20.78 15.90
CA PRO A 5 10.52 20.49 15.19
C PRO A 5 9.60 19.53 15.96
N VAL A 6 8.38 19.39 15.51
CA VAL A 6 7.43 18.42 16.09
C VAL A 6 8.01 17.01 16.00
N LYS A 7 7.85 16.22 17.05
CA LYS A 7 8.36 14.85 17.06
C LYS A 7 7.81 14.05 15.88
N GLY A 8 8.70 13.46 15.07
CA GLY A 8 8.36 12.72 13.86
C GLY A 8 8.32 13.57 12.59
N THR A 9 8.75 14.82 12.67
CA THR A 9 9.03 15.67 11.49
C THR A 9 10.50 16.07 11.50
N ASN A 10 11.04 16.49 10.36
CA ASN A 10 12.44 16.83 10.21
C ASN A 10 12.61 18.16 9.50
N ASP A 11 13.58 18.95 9.97
CA ASP A 11 14.21 20.01 9.17
C ASP A 11 15.32 19.38 8.30
N TYR A 12 15.50 19.91 7.11
CA TYR A 12 16.54 19.46 6.19
C TYR A 12 17.53 20.60 5.94
N LEU A 13 18.79 20.34 6.19
CA LEU A 13 19.86 21.28 5.86
C LEU A 13 19.98 21.44 4.33
N PRO A 14 20.59 22.55 3.83
CA PRO A 14 20.63 22.85 2.39
C PRO A 14 21.09 21.68 1.52
N ALA A 15 22.18 21.00 1.86
CA ALA A 15 22.69 19.87 1.09
C ALA A 15 21.70 18.67 1.10
N GLN A 16 21.01 18.43 2.21
CA GLN A 16 20.00 17.38 2.29
C GLN A 16 18.76 17.74 1.46
N ALA A 17 18.33 19.00 1.50
CA ALA A 17 17.21 19.50 0.70
C ALA A 17 17.52 19.41 -0.80
N GLU A 18 18.74 19.76 -1.21
CA GLU A 18 19.22 19.66 -2.59
C GLU A 18 19.21 18.19 -3.08
N LEU A 19 19.76 17.27 -2.30
CA LEU A 19 19.74 15.83 -2.62
C LEU A 19 18.31 15.32 -2.77
N ARG A 20 17.41 15.70 -1.85
CA ARG A 20 15.99 15.30 -1.92
C ARG A 20 15.33 15.82 -3.20
N ASN A 21 15.55 17.08 -3.54
CA ASN A 21 15.02 17.69 -4.76
C ASN A 21 15.56 16.99 -6.02
N TYR A 22 16.86 16.66 -6.03
CA TYR A 22 17.47 15.90 -7.13
C TYR A 22 16.83 14.53 -7.29
N LEU A 23 16.67 13.75 -6.22
CA LEU A 23 16.05 12.42 -6.27
C LEU A 23 14.60 12.50 -6.74
N GLN A 24 13.80 13.44 -6.20
CA GLN A 24 12.42 13.63 -6.61
C GLN A 24 12.30 13.99 -8.10
N LYS A 25 13.17 14.88 -8.57
CA LYS A 25 13.23 15.28 -9.97
C LYS A 25 13.53 14.06 -10.87
N LYS A 26 14.54 13.25 -10.53
CA LYS A 26 14.91 12.06 -11.29
C LYS A 26 13.78 11.02 -11.36
N ILE A 27 13.10 10.80 -10.26
CA ILE A 27 11.96 9.89 -10.19
C ILE A 27 10.82 10.42 -11.07
N CYS A 28 10.42 11.70 -10.91
CA CYS A 28 9.37 12.31 -11.73
C CYS A 28 9.68 12.24 -13.21
N GLU A 29 10.89 12.63 -13.63
CA GLU A 29 11.33 12.57 -15.02
C GLU A 29 11.21 11.16 -15.61
N THR A 30 11.53 10.12 -14.82
CA THR A 30 11.40 8.73 -15.25
C THR A 30 9.95 8.34 -15.51
N TYR A 31 9.04 8.73 -14.64
CA TYR A 31 7.61 8.44 -14.78
C TYR A 31 6.97 9.27 -15.90
N GLU A 32 7.31 10.55 -16.04
CA GLU A 32 6.83 11.41 -17.12
C GLU A 32 7.27 10.88 -18.50
N GLN A 33 8.52 10.39 -18.63
CA GLN A 33 9.01 9.72 -19.84
C GLN A 33 8.24 8.43 -20.17
N ALA A 34 7.68 7.76 -19.18
CA ALA A 34 6.80 6.61 -19.37
C ALA A 34 5.33 7.01 -19.62
N GLY A 35 5.05 8.31 -19.76
CA GLY A 35 3.72 8.84 -20.10
C GLY A 35 2.79 9.06 -18.90
N PHE A 36 3.30 9.01 -17.67
CA PHE A 36 2.51 9.37 -16.50
C PHE A 36 2.38 10.89 -16.39
N GLN A 37 1.17 11.35 -16.14
CA GLN A 37 0.83 12.78 -16.01
C GLN A 37 0.82 13.20 -14.56
N ARG A 38 1.53 14.28 -14.25
CA ARG A 38 1.60 14.78 -12.87
C ARG A 38 0.33 15.53 -12.51
N ILE A 39 -0.22 15.20 -11.34
CA ILE A 39 -1.29 15.96 -10.70
C ILE A 39 -0.86 16.46 -9.33
N ALA A 40 -1.62 17.42 -8.80
CA ALA A 40 -1.50 17.90 -7.43
C ALA A 40 -2.90 17.93 -6.79
N THR A 41 -3.01 17.43 -5.58
CA THR A 41 -4.24 17.43 -4.79
C THR A 41 -4.01 18.20 -3.49
N PRO A 42 -5.04 18.78 -2.86
CA PRO A 42 -4.90 19.46 -1.57
C PRO A 42 -4.35 18.54 -0.47
N ILE A 43 -3.59 19.11 0.44
CA ILE A 43 -3.11 18.41 1.65
C ILE A 43 -4.27 18.20 2.64
N ILE A 44 -5.19 19.16 2.70
CA ILE A 44 -6.35 19.13 3.59
C ILE A 44 -7.51 18.52 2.82
N GLU A 45 -8.11 17.49 3.40
CA GLU A 45 -9.28 16.79 2.88
C GLU A 45 -10.43 16.90 3.88
N ASP A 46 -11.66 16.72 3.39
CA ASP A 46 -12.84 16.59 4.22
C ASP A 46 -12.71 15.33 5.10
N ILE A 47 -13.09 15.43 6.37
CA ILE A 47 -12.96 14.32 7.30
C ILE A 47 -13.79 13.10 6.86
N GLU A 48 -14.94 13.32 6.25
CA GLU A 48 -15.80 12.23 5.79
C GLU A 48 -15.13 11.40 4.66
N ASN A 49 -14.32 12.05 3.82
CA ASN A 49 -13.57 11.34 2.79
C ASN A 49 -12.43 10.51 3.39
N LEU A 50 -11.78 11.03 4.44
CA LEU A 50 -10.69 10.34 5.12
C LEU A 50 -11.19 9.17 5.99
N ASP A 51 -12.37 9.31 6.61
CA ASP A 51 -12.98 8.30 7.47
C ASP A 51 -13.61 7.14 6.66
N LYS A 52 -13.95 7.34 5.39
CA LYS A 52 -14.55 6.32 4.51
C LYS A 52 -13.55 5.26 4.01
N SER A 53 -12.27 5.39 4.30
CA SER A 53 -11.32 4.33 4.00
C SER A 53 -11.61 3.11 4.88
N GLU A 54 -12.16 2.08 4.28
CA GLU A 54 -12.46 0.80 4.94
C GLU A 54 -11.18 0.17 5.51
N GLY A 55 -11.04 0.23 6.83
CA GLY A 55 -9.91 -0.37 7.53
C GLY A 55 -9.64 0.31 8.88
N GLY A 56 -10.19 -0.24 9.96
CA GLY A 56 -10.27 0.30 11.32
C GLY A 56 -9.00 0.95 11.91
N ASP A 57 -7.81 0.55 11.50
CA ASP A 57 -6.56 1.12 12.03
C ASP A 57 -6.18 2.45 11.36
N ASN A 58 -6.66 2.72 10.14
CA ASN A 58 -6.32 3.94 9.40
C ASN A 58 -6.92 5.21 10.01
N LEU A 59 -8.05 5.11 10.69
CA LEU A 59 -8.69 6.26 11.38
C LEU A 59 -7.78 6.86 12.45
N ASN A 60 -6.93 6.04 13.08
CA ASN A 60 -5.96 6.47 14.08
C ASN A 60 -4.74 7.21 13.47
N LEU A 61 -4.59 7.15 12.15
CA LEU A 61 -3.48 7.81 11.44
C LEU A 61 -3.78 9.27 11.09
N ILE A 62 -5.05 9.70 11.14
CA ILE A 62 -5.48 11.00 10.64
C ILE A 62 -5.11 12.12 11.63
N PHE A 63 -4.36 13.11 11.16
CA PHE A 63 -4.27 14.40 11.85
C PHE A 63 -5.55 15.20 11.59
N LYS A 64 -6.44 15.26 12.57
CA LYS A 64 -7.70 15.99 12.49
C LYS A 64 -7.47 17.50 12.66
N VAL A 65 -8.12 18.31 11.82
CA VAL A 65 -8.10 19.77 11.89
C VAL A 65 -9.38 20.26 12.54
N MET A 66 -9.21 20.95 13.68
CA MET A 66 -10.35 21.44 14.46
C MET A 66 -11.12 22.55 13.73
N LYS A 67 -12.43 22.54 13.88
CA LYS A 67 -13.33 23.65 13.54
C LYS A 67 -12.89 24.94 14.20
N ARG A 68 -13.35 26.08 13.71
CA ARG A 68 -13.01 27.40 14.24
C ARG A 68 -14.25 28.21 14.62
N GLY A 69 -14.07 29.20 15.49
CA GLY A 69 -15.09 30.18 15.85
C GLY A 69 -16.36 29.55 16.45
N GLU A 70 -17.51 29.98 15.99
CA GLU A 70 -18.81 29.51 16.49
C GLU A 70 -19.09 28.03 16.21
N LYS A 71 -18.53 27.48 15.08
CA LYS A 71 -18.66 26.06 14.80
C LYS A 71 -17.93 25.21 15.85
N LEU A 72 -16.74 25.64 16.31
CA LEU A 72 -16.01 24.94 17.36
C LEU A 72 -16.73 25.02 18.69
N LYS A 73 -17.24 26.20 19.07
CA LYS A 73 -18.04 26.38 20.32
C LYS A 73 -19.23 25.46 20.36
N LYS A 74 -20.01 25.38 19.27
CA LYS A 74 -21.14 24.46 19.14
C LYS A 74 -20.72 22.99 19.23
N ALA A 75 -19.62 22.64 18.60
CA ALA A 75 -19.08 21.27 18.65
C ALA A 75 -18.65 20.87 20.08
N ILE A 76 -17.98 21.76 20.80
CA ILE A 76 -17.62 21.53 22.22
C ILE A 76 -18.88 21.41 23.09
N ALA A 77 -19.88 22.27 22.88
CA ALA A 77 -21.14 22.22 23.63
C ALA A 77 -21.96 20.94 23.38
N SER A 78 -21.77 20.29 22.22
CA SER A 78 -22.43 19.01 21.93
C SER A 78 -21.84 17.81 22.70
N GLN A 79 -20.72 17.98 23.38
CA GLN A 79 -19.98 16.92 24.10
C GLN A 79 -19.65 15.68 23.26
N ASN A 80 -19.74 15.81 21.93
CA ASN A 80 -19.35 14.74 21.00
C ASN A 80 -17.96 15.03 20.41
N PRO A 81 -16.93 14.24 20.74
CA PRO A 81 -15.55 14.44 20.26
C PRO A 81 -15.45 14.37 18.73
N ASP A 82 -16.30 13.60 18.06
CA ASP A 82 -16.25 13.44 16.60
C ASP A 82 -16.70 14.71 15.86
N ASN A 83 -17.45 15.57 16.51
CA ASN A 83 -17.90 16.85 15.97
C ASN A 83 -16.83 17.96 16.01
N ILE A 84 -15.69 17.76 16.67
CA ILE A 84 -14.68 18.81 16.87
C ILE A 84 -13.93 19.14 15.58
N ALA A 85 -13.75 18.16 14.69
CA ALA A 85 -13.07 18.31 13.41
C ALA A 85 -14.04 18.15 12.25
N ASP A 86 -13.78 18.83 11.14
CA ASP A 86 -14.48 18.67 9.86
C ASP A 86 -13.50 18.46 8.70
N MET A 87 -12.20 18.54 8.96
CA MET A 87 -11.13 18.33 8.00
C MET A 87 -10.01 17.53 8.65
N GLY A 88 -9.14 16.96 7.82
CA GLY A 88 -7.91 16.31 8.26
C GLY A 88 -6.79 16.49 7.25
N LEU A 89 -5.56 16.13 7.64
CA LEU A 89 -4.44 16.04 6.72
C LEU A 89 -4.46 14.67 6.05
N ARG A 90 -4.24 14.64 4.74
CA ARG A 90 -4.14 13.36 4.00
C ARG A 90 -3.03 12.49 4.56
N TYR A 91 -3.29 11.21 4.77
CA TYR A 91 -2.33 10.22 5.25
C TYR A 91 -1.74 9.35 4.13
N ASP A 92 -2.33 9.42 2.95
CA ASP A 92 -1.84 8.83 1.69
C ASP A 92 -2.22 9.72 0.49
N LEU A 93 -1.88 9.27 -0.73
CA LEU A 93 -2.24 9.96 -1.98
C LEU A 93 -3.38 9.26 -2.73
N THR A 94 -3.77 8.05 -2.33
CA THR A 94 -4.79 7.22 -3.00
C THR A 94 -6.19 7.80 -2.82
N LEU A 95 -6.57 8.19 -1.60
CA LEU A 95 -7.88 8.82 -1.34
C LEU A 95 -8.07 10.16 -2.08
N PRO A 96 -7.10 11.09 -2.01
CA PRO A 96 -7.16 12.30 -2.83
C PRO A 96 -7.26 12.03 -4.33
N LEU A 97 -6.57 10.99 -4.84
CA LEU A 97 -6.67 10.57 -6.23
C LEU A 97 -8.06 10.07 -6.57
N SER A 98 -8.65 9.23 -5.74
CA SER A 98 -10.00 8.68 -5.95
C SER A 98 -11.03 9.80 -6.06
N ARG A 99 -10.98 10.80 -5.17
CA ARG A 99 -11.82 12.01 -5.22
C ARG A 99 -11.54 12.82 -6.48
N TYR A 100 -10.27 13.04 -6.83
CA TYR A 100 -9.86 13.77 -8.02
C TYR A 100 -10.40 13.10 -9.29
N TYR A 101 -10.22 11.78 -9.41
CA TYR A 101 -10.69 11.02 -10.55
C TYR A 101 -12.21 11.03 -10.67
N ALA A 102 -12.93 10.84 -9.56
CA ALA A 102 -14.40 10.90 -9.56
C ALA A 102 -14.94 12.23 -10.10
N ASN A 103 -14.29 13.35 -9.74
CA ASN A 103 -14.71 14.69 -10.17
C ASN A 103 -14.33 15.04 -11.63
N ASN A 104 -13.25 14.44 -12.16
CA ASN A 104 -12.64 14.90 -13.40
C ASN A 104 -12.62 13.85 -14.52
N ARG A 105 -13.10 12.61 -14.25
CA ARG A 105 -12.93 11.46 -15.15
C ARG A 105 -13.39 11.70 -16.59
N ALA A 106 -14.41 12.55 -16.78
CA ALA A 106 -14.94 12.88 -18.11
C ALA A 106 -13.96 13.71 -18.97
N SER A 107 -12.97 14.35 -18.32
CA SER A 107 -11.96 15.20 -18.98
C SER A 107 -10.56 14.54 -18.99
N LEU A 108 -10.43 13.35 -18.41
CA LEU A 108 -9.16 12.63 -18.30
C LEU A 108 -9.03 11.59 -19.43
N PRO A 109 -7.81 11.29 -19.89
CA PRO A 109 -7.60 10.22 -20.87
C PRO A 109 -7.96 8.85 -20.29
N GLN A 110 -8.20 7.87 -21.14
CA GLN A 110 -8.39 6.47 -20.76
C GLN A 110 -7.45 5.57 -21.58
N PRO A 111 -6.61 4.77 -20.91
CA PRO A 111 -6.36 4.77 -19.47
C PRO A 111 -5.69 6.06 -19.01
N PHE A 112 -5.93 6.44 -17.73
CA PHE A 112 -5.30 7.61 -17.12
C PHE A 112 -4.09 7.16 -16.29
N LYS A 113 -2.91 7.48 -16.79
CA LYS A 113 -1.63 7.22 -16.11
C LYS A 113 -1.23 8.45 -15.34
N VAL A 114 -1.15 8.32 -14.01
CA VAL A 114 -0.96 9.47 -13.11
C VAL A 114 0.19 9.26 -12.17
N ILE A 115 0.92 10.34 -11.90
CA ILE A 115 1.93 10.43 -10.84
C ILE A 115 1.54 11.50 -9.83
N GLN A 116 1.66 11.17 -8.57
CA GLN A 116 1.62 12.08 -7.44
C GLN A 116 2.91 11.94 -6.62
N MET A 117 3.55 13.07 -6.32
CA MET A 117 4.69 13.09 -5.40
C MET A 117 4.51 14.27 -4.46
N ASP A 118 4.12 13.99 -3.22
CA ASP A 118 3.85 15.04 -2.26
C ASP A 118 3.88 14.52 -0.81
N ARG A 119 3.78 15.45 0.15
CA ARG A 119 3.74 15.14 1.58
C ARG A 119 2.45 14.47 1.98
N VAL A 120 2.60 13.49 2.87
CA VAL A 120 1.51 12.85 3.61
C VAL A 120 1.82 12.87 5.10
N TYR A 121 0.79 12.72 5.93
CA TYR A 121 0.85 12.95 7.36
C TYR A 121 0.21 11.80 8.12
N ARG A 122 0.95 11.18 9.04
CA ARG A 122 0.44 10.06 9.86
C ARG A 122 0.63 10.33 11.34
N ALA A 123 -0.46 10.29 12.12
CA ALA A 123 -0.46 10.60 13.55
C ALA A 123 0.14 9.49 14.43
N GLU A 124 0.59 8.40 13.84
CA GLU A 124 1.17 7.28 14.57
C GLU A 124 2.42 7.64 15.39
N ARG A 125 2.80 6.74 16.31
CA ARG A 125 3.98 6.94 17.15
C ARG A 125 5.24 6.90 16.29
N PRO A 126 6.04 8.00 16.26
CA PRO A 126 7.26 8.04 15.49
C PRO A 126 8.31 7.04 16.00
N GLN A 127 8.97 6.35 15.08
CA GLN A 127 10.09 5.45 15.35
C GLN A 127 11.07 5.49 14.17
N LYS A 128 12.19 4.78 14.28
CA LYS A 128 13.17 4.72 13.19
C LYS A 128 12.51 4.23 11.91
N GLY A 129 12.59 5.04 10.83
CA GLY A 129 11.98 4.74 9.53
C GLY A 129 10.48 5.07 9.43
N ARG A 130 9.82 5.53 10.53
CA ARG A 130 8.43 5.99 10.50
C ARG A 130 8.32 7.42 11.00
N LEU A 131 8.05 8.33 10.08
CA LEU A 131 7.87 9.74 10.33
C LEU A 131 6.39 10.11 10.32
N ARG A 132 6.04 11.23 10.93
CA ARG A 132 4.71 11.81 10.90
C ARG A 132 4.46 12.66 9.66
N GLU A 133 5.52 13.18 9.05
CA GLU A 133 5.51 13.87 7.76
C GLU A 133 6.58 13.25 6.87
N PHE A 134 6.19 12.78 5.68
CA PHE A 134 7.11 12.25 4.69
C PHE A 134 6.53 12.43 3.28
N ILE A 135 7.36 12.22 2.26
CA ILE A 135 6.93 12.28 0.87
C ILE A 135 6.59 10.86 0.41
N GLN A 136 5.39 10.69 -0.14
CA GLN A 136 5.02 9.55 -0.99
C GLN A 136 5.25 9.91 -2.46
N CYS A 137 5.57 8.90 -3.25
CA CYS A 137 5.60 8.97 -4.70
C CYS A 137 4.80 7.81 -5.24
N ASP A 138 3.61 8.07 -5.70
CA ASP A 138 2.66 7.09 -6.17
C ASP A 138 2.46 7.24 -7.66
N ILE A 139 2.40 6.12 -8.39
CA ILE A 139 1.97 6.04 -9.78
C ILE A 139 0.80 5.09 -9.89
N ASP A 140 -0.22 5.50 -10.62
CA ASP A 140 -1.45 4.73 -10.80
C ASP A 140 -1.84 4.71 -12.27
N ILE A 141 -2.53 3.65 -12.69
CA ILE A 141 -3.18 3.54 -14.00
C ILE A 141 -4.66 3.26 -13.74
N LEU A 142 -5.52 4.18 -14.16
CA LEU A 142 -6.96 4.13 -13.92
C LEU A 142 -7.71 3.92 -15.24
N GLY A 143 -8.74 3.06 -15.21
CA GLY A 143 -9.60 2.81 -16.36
C GLY A 143 -9.12 1.71 -17.31
N SER A 144 -8.28 0.78 -16.81
CA SER A 144 -7.89 -0.45 -17.50
C SER A 144 -7.75 -1.58 -16.48
N ASP A 145 -8.14 -2.78 -16.89
CA ASP A 145 -8.03 -4.05 -16.15
C ASP A 145 -6.97 -4.99 -16.76
N SER A 146 -6.19 -4.49 -17.71
CA SER A 146 -5.17 -5.28 -18.40
C SER A 146 -3.95 -5.52 -17.51
N SER A 147 -3.46 -6.76 -17.46
CA SER A 147 -2.21 -7.14 -16.78
C SER A 147 -0.96 -6.41 -17.31
N THR A 148 -1.05 -5.77 -18.49
CA THR A 148 0.00 -4.88 -18.96
C THR A 148 0.18 -3.65 -18.08
N CYS A 149 -0.85 -3.25 -17.33
CA CYS A 149 -0.76 -2.13 -16.38
C CYS A 149 0.16 -2.49 -15.22
N GLU A 150 0.04 -3.69 -14.64
CA GLU A 150 0.92 -4.17 -13.58
C GLU A 150 2.36 -4.28 -14.08
N ILE A 151 2.58 -4.83 -15.27
CA ILE A 151 3.90 -4.94 -15.89
C ILE A 151 4.53 -3.56 -16.08
N GLU A 152 3.75 -2.58 -16.57
CA GLU A 152 4.22 -1.21 -16.76
C GLU A 152 4.57 -0.53 -15.43
N LEU A 153 3.75 -0.69 -14.40
CA LEU A 153 4.01 -0.16 -13.05
C LEU A 153 5.30 -0.77 -12.47
N ILE A 154 5.47 -2.08 -12.57
CA ILE A 154 6.68 -2.78 -12.11
C ILE A 154 7.92 -2.26 -12.83
N HIS A 155 7.89 -2.29 -14.17
CA HIS A 155 9.03 -1.88 -14.99
C HIS A 155 9.41 -0.42 -14.76
N THR A 156 8.42 0.48 -14.75
CA THR A 156 8.66 1.92 -14.60
C THR A 156 9.16 2.26 -13.20
N THR A 157 8.62 1.62 -12.15
CA THR A 157 9.11 1.77 -10.78
C THR A 157 10.54 1.25 -10.64
N ALA A 158 10.83 0.07 -11.19
CA ALA A 158 12.18 -0.48 -11.20
C ALA A 158 13.17 0.46 -11.92
N LYS A 159 12.78 1.03 -13.07
CA LYS A 159 13.58 2.01 -13.81
C LYS A 159 13.83 3.28 -12.98
N ALA A 160 12.84 3.76 -12.23
CA ALA A 160 13.02 4.91 -11.34
C ALA A 160 14.05 4.63 -10.23
N LEU A 161 14.00 3.44 -9.62
CA LEU A 161 14.99 3.01 -8.63
C LEU A 161 16.40 2.93 -9.22
N LEU A 162 16.56 2.33 -10.39
CA LEU A 162 17.85 2.25 -11.11
C LEU A 162 18.40 3.66 -11.43
N ASN A 163 17.54 4.58 -11.88
CA ASN A 163 17.94 5.94 -12.25
C ASN A 163 18.41 6.80 -11.07
N ILE A 164 18.03 6.43 -9.84
CA ILE A 164 18.54 7.06 -8.61
C ILE A 164 19.69 6.26 -7.96
N GLY A 165 20.21 5.24 -8.64
CA GLY A 165 21.37 4.46 -8.21
C GLY A 165 21.08 3.30 -7.27
N ILE A 166 19.81 2.92 -7.09
CA ILE A 166 19.46 1.72 -6.33
C ILE A 166 19.53 0.52 -7.27
N ASN A 167 20.48 -0.39 -7.02
CA ASN A 167 20.73 -1.59 -7.82
C ASN A 167 20.57 -2.84 -6.95
N ASN A 168 20.57 -4.01 -7.58
CA ASN A 168 20.54 -5.32 -6.89
C ASN A 168 19.33 -5.49 -5.97
N PHE A 169 18.13 -5.15 -6.45
CA PHE A 169 16.87 -5.34 -5.74
C PHE A 169 16.00 -6.40 -6.42
N LYS A 170 15.03 -6.90 -5.68
CA LYS A 170 13.99 -7.80 -6.17
C LYS A 170 12.63 -7.12 -6.03
N VAL A 171 11.76 -7.38 -6.99
CA VAL A 171 10.35 -7.00 -6.94
C VAL A 171 9.54 -8.21 -6.53
N LYS A 172 9.00 -8.22 -5.35
CA LYS A 172 8.16 -9.29 -4.83
C LYS A 172 6.72 -9.02 -5.22
N ILE A 173 6.06 -10.04 -5.75
CA ILE A 173 4.71 -9.95 -6.29
C ILE A 173 3.86 -11.05 -5.69
N ASN A 174 2.62 -10.72 -5.34
CA ASN A 174 1.58 -11.68 -4.94
C ASN A 174 0.23 -11.25 -5.53
N ASP A 175 -0.69 -12.19 -5.64
CA ASP A 175 -2.09 -11.93 -5.95
C ASP A 175 -2.96 -12.39 -4.78
N ARG A 176 -3.79 -11.48 -4.27
CA ARG A 176 -4.65 -11.77 -3.12
C ARG A 176 -5.67 -12.88 -3.42
N ARG A 177 -6.11 -12.99 -4.67
CA ARG A 177 -7.04 -14.03 -5.11
C ARG A 177 -6.41 -15.42 -5.01
N ILE A 178 -5.14 -15.55 -5.39
CA ILE A 178 -4.35 -16.78 -5.24
C ILE A 178 -4.19 -17.14 -3.75
N LEU A 179 -3.87 -16.15 -2.92
CA LEU A 179 -3.77 -16.39 -1.49
C LEU A 179 -5.09 -16.89 -0.90
N ARG A 180 -6.24 -16.32 -1.33
CA ARG A 180 -7.57 -16.80 -0.92
C ARG A 180 -7.81 -18.25 -1.33
N GLU A 181 -7.51 -18.61 -2.58
CA GLU A 181 -7.63 -20.00 -3.06
C GLU A 181 -6.77 -20.97 -2.24
N ILE A 182 -5.55 -20.59 -1.91
CA ILE A 182 -4.64 -21.37 -1.06
C ILE A 182 -5.25 -21.55 0.33
N LEU A 183 -5.72 -20.49 0.97
CA LEU A 183 -6.31 -20.55 2.30
C LEU A 183 -7.58 -21.42 2.33
N LEU A 184 -8.44 -21.32 1.32
CA LEU A 184 -9.61 -22.19 1.17
C LEU A 184 -9.20 -23.66 0.98
N SER A 185 -8.15 -23.93 0.21
CA SER A 185 -7.66 -25.31 0.00
C SER A 185 -7.10 -25.96 1.27
N VAL A 186 -6.64 -25.16 2.22
CA VAL A 186 -6.17 -25.59 3.54
C VAL A 186 -7.34 -25.89 4.49
N GLY A 187 -8.53 -25.32 4.21
CA GLY A 187 -9.76 -25.56 4.97
C GLY A 187 -10.28 -24.37 5.77
N PHE A 188 -9.76 -23.17 5.57
CA PHE A 188 -10.39 -21.97 6.12
C PHE A 188 -11.70 -21.65 5.38
N GLU A 189 -12.69 -21.11 6.10
CA GLU A 189 -13.94 -20.64 5.52
C GLU A 189 -13.82 -19.22 4.94
N GLU A 190 -14.70 -18.85 3.99
CA GLU A 190 -14.67 -17.56 3.28
C GLU A 190 -14.69 -16.35 4.22
N ASP A 191 -15.51 -16.40 5.26
CA ASP A 191 -15.67 -15.33 6.26
C ASP A 191 -14.46 -15.20 7.21
N GLN A 192 -13.56 -16.18 7.22
CA GLN A 192 -12.36 -16.22 8.05
C GLN A 192 -11.14 -15.61 7.35
N LEU A 193 -11.14 -15.56 6.01
CA LEU A 193 -9.94 -15.26 5.22
C LEU A 193 -9.31 -13.92 5.55
N ASP A 194 -10.10 -12.87 5.74
CA ASP A 194 -9.56 -11.55 6.07
C ASP A 194 -8.85 -11.54 7.43
N SER A 195 -9.43 -12.24 8.42
CA SER A 195 -8.80 -12.38 9.74
C SER A 195 -7.51 -13.19 9.70
N VAL A 196 -7.46 -14.23 8.86
CA VAL A 196 -6.26 -15.05 8.64
C VAL A 196 -5.19 -14.20 7.94
N CYS A 197 -5.55 -13.45 6.90
CA CYS A 197 -4.63 -12.55 6.19
C CYS A 197 -4.01 -11.50 7.12
N ILE A 198 -4.79 -10.92 8.06
CA ILE A 198 -4.26 -9.97 9.06
C ILE A 198 -3.21 -10.61 9.97
N SER A 199 -3.42 -11.87 10.38
CA SER A 199 -2.43 -12.59 11.20
C SER A 199 -1.20 -12.97 10.36
N PHE A 200 -1.42 -13.38 9.11
CA PHE A 200 -0.38 -13.78 8.19
C PHE A 200 0.53 -12.61 7.77
N ASP A 201 0.00 -11.40 7.60
CA ASP A 201 0.79 -10.17 7.34
C ASP A 201 1.88 -9.92 8.40
N LYS A 202 1.69 -10.47 9.59
CA LYS A 202 2.65 -10.36 10.69
C LYS A 202 3.76 -11.42 10.65
N LEU A 203 3.74 -12.37 9.71
CA LEU A 203 4.66 -13.51 9.67
C LEU A 203 6.13 -13.10 9.79
N ASN A 204 6.56 -12.07 9.07
CA ASN A 204 7.94 -11.59 9.13
C ASN A 204 8.31 -10.99 10.49
N LYS A 205 7.33 -10.55 11.28
CA LYS A 205 7.49 -9.89 12.57
C LYS A 205 7.42 -10.86 13.74
N ILE A 206 6.41 -11.74 13.75
CA ILE A 206 6.12 -12.64 14.87
C ILE A 206 6.50 -14.10 14.60
N LYS A 207 6.99 -14.41 13.38
CA LYS A 207 7.34 -15.75 12.91
C LYS A 207 6.13 -16.69 12.82
N ALA A 208 6.38 -17.92 12.34
CA ALA A 208 5.32 -18.92 12.16
C ALA A 208 4.62 -19.27 13.49
N GLU A 209 5.41 -19.41 14.55
CA GLU A 209 4.89 -19.73 15.89
C GLU A 209 3.97 -18.63 16.44
N GLY A 210 4.27 -17.38 16.15
CA GLY A 210 3.43 -16.25 16.54
C GLY A 210 2.12 -16.19 15.74
N VAL A 211 2.17 -16.52 14.45
CA VAL A 211 0.96 -16.63 13.61
C VAL A 211 0.07 -17.77 14.11
N GLU A 212 0.64 -18.94 14.39
CA GLU A 212 -0.08 -20.10 14.95
C GLU A 212 -0.78 -19.74 16.27
N ALA A 213 -0.04 -19.09 17.19
CA ALA A 213 -0.59 -18.64 18.46
C ALA A 213 -1.76 -17.67 18.29
N GLU A 214 -1.62 -16.67 17.40
CA GLU A 214 -2.67 -15.68 17.13
C GLU A 214 -3.92 -16.32 16.49
N LEU A 215 -3.75 -17.24 15.54
CA LEU A 215 -4.86 -17.97 14.95
C LEU A 215 -5.58 -18.87 15.97
N THR A 216 -4.82 -19.50 16.87
CA THR A 216 -5.38 -20.30 17.96
C THR A 216 -6.17 -19.44 18.95
N GLU A 217 -5.66 -18.26 19.31
CA GLU A 217 -6.34 -17.31 20.20
C GLU A 217 -7.64 -16.78 19.58
N LYS A 218 -7.65 -16.60 18.27
CA LYS A 218 -8.85 -16.21 17.50
C LYS A 218 -9.89 -17.34 17.38
N GLY A 219 -9.58 -18.54 17.84
CA GLY A 219 -10.51 -19.69 17.90
C GLY A 219 -10.67 -20.45 16.59
N PHE A 220 -9.73 -20.36 15.66
CA PHE A 220 -9.73 -21.14 14.43
C PHE A 220 -9.51 -22.64 14.73
N ASP A 221 -10.01 -23.51 13.83
CA ASP A 221 -9.86 -24.96 13.97
C ASP A 221 -8.39 -25.37 13.98
N LYS A 222 -8.00 -26.18 14.99
CA LYS A 222 -6.62 -26.61 15.18
C LYS A 222 -6.08 -27.47 14.04
N ALA A 223 -6.93 -28.29 13.41
CA ALA A 223 -6.51 -29.11 12.29
C ALA A 223 -6.23 -28.26 11.05
N VAL A 224 -7.04 -27.23 10.80
CA VAL A 224 -6.83 -26.26 9.71
C VAL A 224 -5.56 -25.43 9.97
N ILE A 225 -5.34 -24.97 11.21
CA ILE A 225 -4.11 -24.28 11.58
C ILE A 225 -2.90 -25.18 11.32
N ALA A 226 -2.93 -26.45 11.73
CA ALA A 226 -1.84 -27.39 11.52
C ALA A 226 -1.50 -27.61 10.03
N GLU A 227 -2.52 -27.75 9.16
CA GLU A 227 -2.31 -27.85 7.70
C GLU A 227 -1.74 -26.54 7.13
N PHE A 228 -2.19 -25.37 7.62
CA PHE A 228 -1.61 -24.08 7.23
C PHE A 228 -0.14 -23.96 7.65
N MET A 229 0.21 -24.35 8.88
CA MET A 229 1.60 -24.34 9.35
C MET A 229 2.48 -25.32 8.56
N LYS A 230 1.95 -26.48 8.19
CA LYS A 230 2.60 -27.44 7.31
C LYS A 230 2.85 -26.85 5.92
N LEU A 231 1.85 -26.17 5.34
CA LEU A 231 2.02 -25.44 4.10
C LEU A 231 3.15 -24.41 4.24
N LEU A 232 3.17 -23.60 5.29
CA LEU A 232 4.21 -22.59 5.54
C LEU A 232 5.61 -23.18 5.68
N SER A 233 5.74 -24.44 6.15
CA SER A 233 7.03 -25.12 6.27
C SER A 233 7.65 -25.53 4.92
N ASN A 234 6.84 -25.57 3.84
CA ASN A 234 7.29 -25.89 2.49
C ASN A 234 7.89 -24.69 1.72
N ALA A 235 8.11 -23.55 2.39
CA ALA A 235 8.75 -22.39 1.76
C ALA A 235 10.20 -22.70 1.28
N PRO A 236 10.68 -22.09 0.17
CA PRO A 236 10.01 -21.02 -0.58
C PRO A 236 8.93 -21.55 -1.53
N PHE A 237 7.81 -20.82 -1.60
CA PHE A 237 6.73 -21.14 -2.52
C PHE A 237 7.11 -20.70 -3.93
N THR A 238 7.17 -21.67 -4.84
CA THR A 238 7.32 -21.39 -6.27
C THR A 238 5.94 -21.29 -6.92
N LEU A 239 5.85 -20.60 -8.05
CA LEU A 239 4.60 -20.59 -8.84
C LEU A 239 4.18 -21.99 -9.27
N ASP A 240 5.13 -22.89 -9.56
CA ASP A 240 4.83 -24.28 -9.92
C ASP A 240 4.14 -25.03 -8.78
N TYR A 241 4.62 -24.85 -7.54
CA TYR A 241 3.98 -25.41 -6.35
C TYR A 241 2.58 -24.83 -6.15
N VAL A 242 2.40 -23.53 -6.37
CA VAL A 242 1.08 -22.88 -6.28
C VAL A 242 0.13 -23.37 -7.37
N LYS A 243 0.62 -23.64 -8.59
CA LYS A 243 -0.17 -24.27 -9.67
C LYS A 243 -0.71 -25.66 -9.29
N GLU A 244 0.05 -26.44 -8.53
CA GLU A 244 -0.40 -27.75 -8.04
C GLU A 244 -1.54 -27.64 -7.02
N ILE A 245 -1.51 -26.59 -6.18
CA ILE A 245 -2.56 -26.33 -5.16
C ILE A 245 -3.79 -25.69 -5.81
N CYS A 246 -3.60 -24.62 -6.57
CA CYS A 246 -4.64 -23.84 -7.23
C CYS A 246 -4.87 -24.38 -8.65
N LYS A 247 -5.43 -25.59 -8.76
CA LYS A 247 -5.64 -26.26 -10.04
C LYS A 247 -6.53 -25.43 -10.96
N ASN A 248 -6.01 -25.13 -12.16
CA ASN A 248 -6.70 -24.34 -13.21
C ASN A 248 -7.03 -22.90 -12.82
N SER A 249 -6.28 -22.31 -11.93
CA SER A 249 -6.45 -20.89 -11.57
C SER A 249 -5.92 -19.99 -12.67
N GLU A 250 -6.81 -19.23 -13.32
CA GLU A 250 -6.45 -18.18 -14.29
C GLU A 250 -5.60 -17.07 -13.63
N TYR A 251 -5.73 -16.89 -12.32
CA TYR A 251 -4.96 -15.90 -11.56
C TYR A 251 -3.49 -16.29 -11.48
N VAL A 252 -3.20 -17.58 -11.33
CA VAL A 252 -1.81 -18.10 -11.31
C VAL A 252 -1.16 -17.92 -12.68
N ASP A 253 -1.88 -18.19 -13.76
CA ASP A 253 -1.36 -18.00 -15.13
C ASP A 253 -1.16 -16.51 -15.45
N SER A 254 -2.07 -15.65 -15.02
CA SER A 254 -1.91 -14.19 -15.15
C SER A 254 -0.70 -13.68 -14.36
N LEU A 255 -0.52 -14.15 -13.11
CA LEU A 255 0.63 -13.77 -12.30
C LEU A 255 1.95 -14.28 -12.89
N ALA A 256 1.99 -15.51 -13.43
CA ALA A 256 3.14 -16.04 -14.13
C ALA A 256 3.50 -15.15 -15.34
N TYR A 257 2.51 -14.78 -16.15
CA TYR A 257 2.72 -13.89 -17.28
C TYR A 257 3.30 -12.53 -16.87
N ILE A 258 2.79 -11.93 -15.79
CA ILE A 258 3.30 -10.66 -15.25
C ILE A 258 4.76 -10.80 -14.83
N ILE A 259 5.10 -11.87 -14.10
CA ILE A 259 6.46 -12.11 -13.60
C ILE A 259 7.43 -12.37 -14.74
N ASP A 260 7.08 -13.25 -15.67
CA ASP A 260 7.93 -13.64 -16.81
C ASP A 260 8.18 -12.44 -17.72
N THR A 261 7.14 -11.67 -18.04
CA THR A 261 7.27 -10.46 -18.87
C THR A 261 8.09 -9.38 -18.15
N SER A 262 7.88 -9.18 -16.86
CA SER A 262 8.66 -8.23 -16.06
C SER A 262 10.15 -8.62 -16.02
N ASN A 263 10.46 -9.92 -15.89
CA ASN A 263 11.83 -10.41 -15.93
C ASN A 263 12.48 -10.27 -17.31
N ALA A 264 11.71 -10.49 -18.38
CA ALA A 264 12.19 -10.25 -19.74
C ALA A 264 12.55 -8.77 -19.97
N LEU A 265 11.71 -7.84 -19.47
CA LEU A 265 11.94 -6.40 -19.54
C LEU A 265 13.07 -5.92 -18.61
N ALA A 266 13.34 -6.66 -17.53
CA ALA A 266 14.38 -6.31 -16.55
C ALA A 266 15.79 -6.32 -17.13
N ASP A 267 16.04 -7.12 -18.17
CA ASP A 267 17.35 -7.25 -18.81
C ASP A 267 18.48 -7.52 -17.76
N GLY A 268 18.18 -8.39 -16.78
CA GLY A 268 19.09 -8.75 -15.69
C GLY A 268 19.34 -7.67 -14.62
N LYS A 269 18.70 -6.50 -14.71
CA LYS A 269 18.93 -5.37 -13.78
C LYS A 269 18.17 -5.50 -12.47
N TYR A 270 17.10 -6.26 -12.44
CA TYR A 270 16.31 -6.63 -11.26
C TYR A 270 15.65 -7.98 -11.50
N VAL A 271 15.06 -8.56 -10.47
CA VAL A 271 14.30 -9.81 -10.55
C VAL A 271 12.91 -9.58 -9.99
N ALA A 272 11.89 -9.94 -10.76
CA ALA A 272 10.51 -10.07 -10.27
C ALA A 272 10.29 -11.53 -9.83
N GLU A 273 9.80 -11.74 -8.62
CA GLU A 273 9.57 -13.07 -8.06
C GLU A 273 8.25 -13.14 -7.27
N TYR A 274 7.63 -14.30 -7.26
CA TYR A 274 6.47 -14.57 -6.44
C TYR A 274 6.85 -14.65 -4.96
N ASP A 275 6.05 -14.04 -4.10
CA ASP A 275 6.19 -14.16 -2.66
C ASP A 275 4.82 -14.22 -1.98
N MET A 276 4.38 -15.41 -1.63
CA MET A 276 3.10 -15.64 -0.95
C MET A 276 3.01 -14.89 0.38
N THR A 277 4.13 -14.61 1.03
CA THR A 277 4.17 -13.89 2.32
C THR A 277 3.94 -12.39 2.19
N LEU A 278 3.87 -11.87 0.96
CA LEU A 278 3.51 -10.48 0.70
C LEU A 278 2.00 -10.31 0.83
N VAL A 279 1.55 -10.10 2.04
CA VAL A 279 0.13 -9.88 2.39
C VAL A 279 -0.06 -8.42 2.78
N ARG A 280 -1.19 -7.84 2.42
CA ARG A 280 -1.60 -6.49 2.82
C ARG A 280 -2.90 -6.55 3.61
N GLY A 281 -2.86 -6.06 4.86
CA GLY A 281 -4.02 -5.97 5.73
C GLY A 281 -4.97 -4.81 5.43
N GLN A 282 -4.79 -4.08 4.31
CA GLN A 282 -5.61 -2.93 3.94
C GLN A 282 -6.68 -3.34 2.93
N GLY A 283 -7.95 -3.06 3.25
CA GLY A 283 -9.12 -3.55 2.51
C GLY A 283 -9.36 -2.90 1.13
N TYR A 284 -8.66 -1.80 0.79
CA TYR A 284 -8.84 -1.14 -0.52
C TYR A 284 -7.94 -1.69 -1.66
N TYR A 285 -7.12 -2.67 -1.37
CA TYR A 285 -6.44 -3.46 -2.41
C TYR A 285 -7.32 -4.68 -2.74
N THR A 286 -7.80 -4.75 -3.95
CA THR A 286 -8.55 -5.89 -4.50
C THR A 286 -7.63 -6.88 -5.19
#